data_322646758015af4135b9a537aceb940d
#
_entry.id   322646758015af4135b9a537aceb940d
#
_cell.length_a   1.000
_cell.length_b   1.000
_cell.length_c   1.000
_cell.angle_alpha   90.00
_cell.angle_beta   90.00
_cell.angle_gamma   90.00
#
_symmetry.space_group_name_H-M   'P 1'
#
loop_
_entity.id
_entity.type
_entity.pdbx_description
1 polymer ?
#
loop_
_entity_poly.entity_id
_entity_poly.type
_entity_poly.pdbx_seq_one_letter_code
_entity_poly.pdbx_strand_id
1 'polypeptide(L)'
;KEIELIRNKYFPLVLPNRVKEKIHPLASREVVLEKIPKLDFYPNGQKISPMEAIDEVFVKIASSNKNLRIRLGNPDELRSNRMNKTLDLLMHRVTAPENGISESITGSVITALNEEAVVCAALGNKGGINLSVTYEAFAVKMLGAIRQEVIFAANQTIANKEPRWLSVP
;
A
#
# COMPACT_ATOMS: atom_id res chain seq x y z
N LYS A 1 23.52 28.32 20.96
CA LYS A 1 24.20 28.99 19.81
C LYS A 1 24.10 28.13 18.53
N GLU A 2 24.61 26.89 18.52
CA GLU A 2 24.55 26.03 17.32
C GLU A 2 23.12 25.68 16.91
N ILE A 3 22.25 25.34 17.86
CA ILE A 3 20.84 25.05 17.60
C ILE A 3 20.11 26.26 17.02
N GLU A 4 20.40 27.46 17.49
CA GLU A 4 19.86 28.71 16.95
C GLU A 4 20.37 29.00 15.54
N LEU A 5 21.64 28.74 15.28
CA LEU A 5 22.22 28.88 13.94
C LEU A 5 21.56 27.92 12.94
N ILE A 6 21.39 26.67 13.32
CA ILE A 6 20.70 25.66 12.52
C ILE A 6 19.25 26.07 12.28
N ARG A 7 18.54 26.50 13.32
CA ARG A 7 17.17 26.99 13.22
C ARG A 7 17.06 28.17 12.25
N ASN A 8 17.89 29.20 12.44
CA ASN A 8 17.79 30.42 11.62
C ASN A 8 18.22 30.22 10.18
N LYS A 9 19.12 29.26 9.93
CA LYS A 9 19.59 28.94 8.57
C LYS A 9 18.65 28.00 7.82
N TYR A 10 18.11 26.99 8.46
CA TYR A 10 17.37 25.91 7.78
C TYR A 10 15.84 26.03 7.92
N PHE A 11 15.33 26.61 8.99
CA PHE A 11 13.90 26.77 9.17
C PHE A 11 13.23 27.61 8.06
N PRO A 12 13.80 28.74 7.61
CA PRO A 12 13.23 29.49 6.49
C PRO A 12 13.21 28.74 5.18
N LEU A 13 14.09 27.77 4.99
CA LEU A 13 14.17 26.93 3.78
C LEU A 13 13.21 25.76 3.84
N VAL A 14 13.02 25.16 5.02
CA VAL A 14 12.23 23.92 5.20
C VAL A 14 10.75 24.24 5.42
N LEU A 15 10.40 25.28 6.17
CA LEU A 15 9.00 25.60 6.50
C LEU A 15 8.13 25.93 5.28
N PRO A 16 8.59 26.83 4.35
CA PRO A 16 7.81 27.10 3.13
C PRO A 16 7.62 25.86 2.26
N ASN A 17 8.61 24.99 2.20
CA ASN A 17 8.51 23.73 1.47
C ASN A 17 7.55 22.76 2.14
N ARG A 18 7.55 22.63 3.46
CA ARG A 18 6.58 21.81 4.20
C ARG A 18 5.13 22.31 4.06
N VAL A 19 4.93 23.62 4.00
CA VAL A 19 3.61 24.19 3.71
C VAL A 19 3.16 23.82 2.30
N LYS A 20 4.08 23.83 1.33
CA LYS A 20 3.82 23.35 -0.05
C LYS A 20 3.58 21.84 -0.09
N GLU A 21 4.26 21.06 0.72
CA GLU A 21 4.05 19.60 0.84
C GLU A 21 2.63 19.26 1.33
N LYS A 22 2.02 20.10 2.16
CA LYS A 22 0.61 19.93 2.57
C LYS A 22 -0.37 20.00 1.38
N ILE A 23 0.04 20.65 0.30
CA ILE A 23 -0.74 20.77 -0.93
C ILE A 23 -0.27 19.77 -2.00
N HIS A 24 0.69 18.89 -1.66
CA HIS A 24 1.17 17.89 -2.60
C HIS A 24 0.01 16.99 -3.04
N PRO A 25 -0.20 16.79 -4.35
CA PRO A 25 -1.35 16.01 -4.86
C PRO A 25 -1.46 14.62 -4.25
N LEU A 26 -0.34 13.96 -3.96
CA LEU A 26 -0.33 12.64 -3.33
C LEU A 26 -0.73 12.66 -1.84
N ALA A 27 -0.54 13.79 -1.15
CA ALA A 27 -0.91 13.93 0.26
C ALA A 27 -2.38 14.32 0.47
N SER A 28 -2.97 14.97 -0.54
CA SER A 28 -4.36 15.44 -0.53
C SER A 28 -5.28 14.65 -1.46
N ARG A 29 -4.76 13.61 -2.12
CA ARG A 29 -5.50 12.85 -3.11
C ARG A 29 -6.64 12.08 -2.44
N GLU A 30 -7.84 12.39 -2.86
CA GLU A 30 -9.00 11.58 -2.56
C GLU A 30 -8.95 10.27 -3.37
N VAL A 31 -9.27 9.17 -2.71
CA VAL A 31 -9.36 7.86 -3.37
C VAL A 31 -10.76 7.73 -3.96
N VAL A 32 -10.85 7.92 -5.25
CA VAL A 32 -12.09 7.71 -5.99
C VAL A 32 -11.94 6.47 -6.86
N LEU A 33 -12.76 5.46 -6.60
CA LEU A 33 -12.86 4.30 -7.46
C LEU A 33 -13.59 4.69 -8.74
N GLU A 34 -12.97 4.49 -9.90
CA GLU A 34 -13.62 4.72 -11.19
C GLU A 34 -14.70 3.67 -11.45
N LYS A 35 -14.40 2.44 -11.07
CA LYS A 35 -15.29 1.31 -11.31
C LYS A 35 -15.15 0.25 -10.24
N ILE A 36 -16.30 -0.17 -9.74
CA ILE A 36 -16.39 -1.39 -8.92
C ILE A 36 -16.68 -2.54 -9.88
N PRO A 37 -15.75 -3.50 -10.09
CA PRO A 37 -15.99 -4.60 -11.01
C PRO A 37 -17.11 -5.51 -10.48
N LYS A 38 -17.92 -6.03 -11.40
CA LYS A 38 -18.89 -7.08 -11.06
C LYS A 38 -18.11 -8.33 -10.63
N LEU A 39 -18.46 -8.84 -9.47
CA LEU A 39 -17.92 -10.11 -9.00
C LEU A 39 -18.75 -11.25 -9.59
N ASP A 40 -18.07 -12.21 -10.21
CA ASP A 40 -18.71 -13.43 -10.66
C ASP A 40 -18.71 -14.42 -9.49
N PHE A 41 -19.87 -15.04 -9.26
CA PHE A 41 -19.96 -16.12 -8.29
C PHE A 41 -19.46 -17.41 -8.94
N TYR A 42 -18.70 -18.19 -8.18
CA TYR A 42 -18.27 -19.50 -8.63
C TYR A 42 -19.47 -20.47 -8.68
N PRO A 43 -19.56 -21.33 -9.69
CA PRO A 43 -20.62 -22.33 -9.75
C PRO A 43 -20.62 -23.23 -8.50
N ASN A 44 -21.80 -23.64 -8.07
CA ASN A 44 -21.92 -24.57 -6.95
C ASN A 44 -21.14 -25.86 -7.23
N GLY A 45 -20.33 -26.27 -6.25
CA GLY A 45 -19.47 -27.46 -6.37
C GLY A 45 -18.08 -27.21 -6.96
N GLN A 46 -17.80 -26.00 -7.47
CA GLN A 46 -16.44 -25.66 -7.86
C GLN A 46 -15.55 -25.49 -6.63
N LYS A 47 -14.44 -26.24 -6.58
CA LYS A 47 -13.41 -26.08 -5.55
C LYS A 47 -12.41 -25.02 -6.00
N ILE A 48 -12.28 -23.95 -5.25
CA ILE A 48 -11.30 -22.90 -5.47
C ILE A 48 -10.64 -22.53 -4.12
N SER A 49 -9.38 -22.21 -4.16
CA SER A 49 -8.70 -21.63 -2.98
C SER A 49 -9.23 -20.22 -2.72
N PRO A 50 -9.52 -19.82 -1.46
CA PRO A 50 -9.87 -18.45 -1.14
C PRO A 50 -8.84 -17.43 -1.65
N MET A 51 -7.55 -17.75 -1.60
CA MET A 51 -6.50 -16.86 -2.11
C MET A 51 -6.53 -16.71 -3.64
N GLU A 52 -6.88 -17.75 -4.38
CA GLU A 52 -7.09 -17.67 -5.83
C GLU A 52 -8.31 -16.79 -6.17
N ALA A 53 -9.36 -16.87 -5.37
CA ALA A 53 -10.52 -15.99 -5.52
C ALA A 53 -10.18 -14.52 -5.23
N ILE A 54 -9.39 -14.26 -4.18
CA ILE A 54 -8.88 -12.92 -3.85
C ILE A 54 -7.99 -12.40 -4.99
N ASP A 55 -7.10 -13.22 -5.53
CA ASP A 55 -6.23 -12.88 -6.66
C ASP A 55 -7.04 -12.40 -7.87
N GLU A 56 -8.07 -13.16 -8.26
CA GLU A 56 -8.94 -12.81 -9.38
C GLU A 56 -9.71 -11.50 -9.16
N VAL A 57 -10.25 -11.31 -7.96
CA VAL A 57 -10.97 -10.08 -7.61
C VAL A 57 -10.03 -8.88 -7.61
N PHE A 58 -8.84 -9.04 -7.02
CA PHE A 58 -7.86 -7.95 -6.94
C PHE A 58 -7.36 -7.52 -8.33
N VAL A 59 -7.12 -8.46 -9.22
CA VAL A 59 -6.77 -8.17 -10.63
C VAL A 59 -7.89 -7.40 -11.33
N LYS A 60 -9.17 -7.76 -11.11
CA LYS A 60 -10.31 -7.03 -11.68
C LYS A 60 -10.37 -5.59 -11.15
N ILE A 61 -10.18 -5.39 -9.84
CA ILE A 61 -10.13 -4.06 -9.22
C ILE A 61 -8.98 -3.24 -9.79
N ALA A 62 -7.78 -3.82 -9.85
CA ALA A 62 -6.57 -3.17 -10.34
C ALA A 62 -6.73 -2.72 -11.80
N SER A 63 -7.21 -3.62 -12.65
CA SER A 63 -7.38 -3.35 -14.09
C SER A 63 -8.47 -2.32 -14.38
N SER A 64 -9.49 -2.23 -13.52
CA SER A 64 -10.62 -1.32 -13.70
C SER A 64 -10.35 0.09 -13.15
N ASN A 65 -9.29 0.28 -12.35
CA ASN A 65 -8.97 1.53 -11.65
C ASN A 65 -7.52 1.96 -11.90
N LYS A 66 -7.16 2.13 -13.16
CA LYS A 66 -5.79 2.47 -13.59
C LYS A 66 -5.29 3.83 -13.10
N ASN A 67 -6.20 4.72 -12.71
CA ASN A 67 -5.90 6.04 -12.10
C ASN A 67 -5.41 5.91 -10.67
N LEU A 68 -5.68 4.80 -9.99
CA LEU A 68 -5.26 4.57 -8.62
C LEU A 68 -3.86 3.96 -8.56
N ARG A 69 -3.11 4.39 -7.57
CA ARG A 69 -1.83 3.78 -7.27
C ARG A 69 -2.04 2.50 -6.47
N ILE A 70 -1.96 1.37 -7.14
CA ILE A 70 -2.11 0.06 -6.52
C ILE A 70 -0.76 -0.43 -6.02
N ARG A 71 -0.72 -1.00 -4.82
CA ARG A 71 0.44 -1.66 -4.25
C ARG A 71 0.04 -2.94 -3.57
N LEU A 72 0.84 -3.96 -3.78
CA LEU A 72 0.80 -5.19 -3.02
C LEU A 72 2.12 -5.37 -2.29
N GLY A 73 2.06 -5.58 -0.99
CA GLY A 73 3.21 -5.92 -0.18
C GLY A 73 3.22 -7.40 0.16
N ASN A 74 4.34 -8.07 -0.06
CA ASN A 74 4.51 -9.49 0.27
C ASN A 74 5.93 -9.74 0.76
N PRO A 75 6.12 -10.17 2.02
CA PRO A 75 7.44 -10.50 2.56
C PRO A 75 7.92 -11.91 2.17
N ASP A 76 7.03 -12.71 1.62
CA ASP A 76 7.25 -14.09 1.24
C ASP A 76 7.34 -14.21 -0.29
N GLU A 77 7.03 -15.37 -0.83
CA GLU A 77 6.87 -15.60 -2.25
C GLU A 77 5.38 -15.49 -2.64
N LEU A 78 5.04 -14.51 -3.46
CA LEU A 78 3.65 -14.23 -3.82
C LEU A 78 2.99 -15.37 -4.60
N ARG A 79 3.76 -16.13 -5.38
CA ARG A 79 3.25 -17.30 -6.11
C ARG A 79 2.85 -18.43 -5.15
N SER A 80 3.60 -18.64 -4.08
CA SER A 80 3.25 -19.62 -3.04
C SER A 80 1.98 -19.20 -2.28
N ASN A 81 1.69 -17.91 -2.20
CA ASN A 81 0.44 -17.37 -1.69
C ASN A 81 -0.72 -17.43 -2.73
N ARG A 82 -0.51 -18.07 -3.88
CA ARG A 82 -1.50 -18.27 -4.96
C ARG A 82 -2.02 -16.99 -5.60
N MET A 83 -1.22 -15.92 -5.59
CA MET A 83 -1.55 -14.64 -6.23
C MET A 83 -0.79 -14.42 -7.55
N ASN A 84 -0.85 -15.43 -8.41
CA ASN A 84 -0.09 -15.45 -9.67
C ASN A 84 -0.53 -14.39 -10.65
N LYS A 85 -1.84 -14.21 -10.83
CA LYS A 85 -2.43 -13.24 -11.78
C LYS A 85 -2.10 -11.81 -11.37
N THR A 86 -2.14 -11.52 -10.06
CA THR A 86 -1.75 -10.23 -9.53
C THR A 86 -0.26 -9.96 -9.74
N LEU A 87 0.60 -10.96 -9.51
CA LEU A 87 2.03 -10.79 -9.75
C LEU A 87 2.33 -10.52 -11.23
N ASP A 88 1.70 -11.26 -12.14
CA ASP A 88 1.91 -11.08 -13.58
C ASP A 88 1.39 -9.72 -14.07
N LEU A 89 0.33 -9.18 -13.46
CA LEU A 89 -0.20 -7.85 -13.79
C LEU A 89 0.64 -6.71 -13.20
N LEU A 90 1.02 -6.82 -11.92
CA LEU A 90 1.60 -5.71 -11.16
C LEU A 90 3.13 -5.74 -11.12
N MET A 91 3.75 -6.88 -11.34
CA MET A 91 5.19 -7.14 -11.35
C MET A 91 5.93 -6.76 -10.05
N HIS A 92 6.94 -7.50 -9.70
CA HIS A 92 7.87 -7.14 -8.63
C HIS A 92 8.59 -5.83 -8.97
N ARG A 93 8.69 -4.95 -7.98
CA ARG A 93 9.47 -3.72 -8.11
C ARG A 93 10.93 -4.00 -7.79
N VAL A 94 11.77 -3.92 -8.80
CA VAL A 94 13.21 -4.16 -8.71
C VAL A 94 14.01 -3.05 -9.41
N THR A 95 15.27 -2.92 -9.07
CA THR A 95 16.18 -1.95 -9.71
C THR A 95 16.77 -2.46 -11.02
N ALA A 96 16.91 -3.78 -11.15
CA ALA A 96 17.45 -4.44 -12.34
C ALA A 96 16.55 -5.65 -12.69
N PRO A 97 15.50 -5.46 -13.49
CA PRO A 97 14.59 -6.54 -13.86
C PRO A 97 15.26 -7.56 -14.77
N GLU A 98 14.97 -8.84 -14.53
CA GLU A 98 15.42 -9.96 -15.34
C GLU A 98 14.38 -10.32 -16.42
N ASN A 99 14.88 -10.70 -17.60
CA ASN A 99 14.00 -11.13 -18.69
C ASN A 99 13.33 -12.47 -18.38
N GLY A 100 12.02 -12.54 -18.64
CA GLY A 100 11.23 -13.75 -18.42
C GLY A 100 10.72 -13.93 -16.98
N ILE A 101 11.00 -12.96 -16.11
CA ILE A 101 10.46 -12.91 -14.74
C ILE A 101 9.47 -11.75 -14.64
N SER A 102 8.46 -11.88 -13.77
CA SER A 102 7.46 -10.82 -13.54
C SER A 102 8.05 -9.69 -12.69
N GLU A 103 9.01 -8.96 -13.25
CA GLU A 103 9.78 -7.88 -12.63
C GLU A 103 9.74 -6.59 -13.45
N SER A 104 9.75 -5.44 -12.77
CA SER A 104 9.81 -4.13 -13.42
C SER A 104 10.34 -3.06 -12.46
N ILE A 105 11.05 -2.06 -13.00
CA ILE A 105 11.44 -0.85 -12.26
C ILE A 105 10.21 -0.04 -11.79
N THR A 106 9.08 -0.18 -12.47
CA THR A 106 7.81 0.46 -12.14
C THR A 106 6.81 -0.50 -11.50
N GLY A 107 7.25 -1.70 -11.16
CA GLY A 107 6.41 -2.73 -10.53
C GLY A 107 5.70 -2.22 -9.27
N SER A 108 4.55 -2.79 -8.98
CA SER A 108 3.70 -2.42 -7.84
C SER A 108 3.69 -3.46 -6.72
N VAL A 109 4.31 -4.61 -6.93
CA VAL A 109 4.54 -5.61 -5.88
C VAL A 109 5.84 -5.27 -5.15
N ILE A 110 5.73 -4.98 -3.87
CA ILE A 110 6.85 -4.68 -2.99
C ILE A 110 7.20 -5.93 -2.20
N THR A 111 8.37 -6.48 -2.46
CA THR A 111 8.90 -7.63 -1.75
C THR A 111 10.04 -7.21 -0.84
N ALA A 112 9.90 -7.46 0.44
CA ALA A 112 10.94 -7.27 1.43
C ALA A 112 10.79 -8.39 2.47
N LEU A 113 11.87 -9.05 2.84
CA LEU A 113 11.86 -10.12 3.85
C LEU A 113 11.61 -9.58 5.27
N ASN A 114 10.62 -8.71 5.39
CA ASN A 114 10.22 -8.06 6.63
C ASN A 114 8.75 -7.63 6.54
N GLU A 115 7.90 -8.26 7.31
CA GLU A 115 6.45 -8.03 7.32
C GLU A 115 6.10 -6.61 7.74
N GLU A 116 6.82 -6.05 8.70
CA GLU A 116 6.59 -4.68 9.17
C GLU A 116 6.95 -3.66 8.08
N ALA A 117 8.06 -3.85 7.37
CA ALA A 117 8.43 -2.98 6.25
C ALA A 117 7.40 -3.02 5.13
N VAL A 118 6.87 -4.19 4.83
CA VAL A 118 5.86 -4.41 3.80
C VAL A 118 4.55 -3.69 4.15
N VAL A 119 4.05 -3.84 5.37
CA VAL A 119 2.83 -3.16 5.79
C VAL A 119 3.04 -1.65 5.92
N CYS A 120 4.21 -1.18 6.37
CA CYS A 120 4.55 0.24 6.37
C CYS A 120 4.55 0.83 4.95
N ALA A 121 5.03 0.09 3.95
CA ALA A 121 4.97 0.52 2.56
C ALA A 121 3.53 0.63 2.04
N ALA A 122 2.64 -0.28 2.46
CA ALA A 122 1.22 -0.22 2.17
C ALA A 122 0.56 0.98 2.86
N LEU A 123 0.76 1.15 4.17
CA LEU A 123 0.24 2.28 4.95
C LEU A 123 0.73 3.63 4.42
N GLY A 124 1.96 3.70 3.92
CA GLY A 124 2.53 4.89 3.30
C GLY A 124 1.97 5.22 1.92
N ASN A 125 1.29 4.31 1.25
CA ASN A 125 0.68 4.54 -0.06
C ASN A 125 -0.71 5.19 0.06
N LYS A 126 -0.77 6.34 0.69
CA LYS A 126 -2.02 7.11 0.87
C LYS A 126 -2.62 7.50 -0.47
N GLY A 127 -3.93 7.42 -0.59
CA GLY A 127 -4.64 7.71 -1.84
C GLY A 127 -4.48 6.63 -2.92
N GLY A 128 -4.10 5.41 -2.54
CA GLY A 128 -4.04 4.23 -3.39
C GLY A 128 -4.81 3.06 -2.81
N ILE A 129 -4.83 1.96 -3.54
CA ILE A 129 -5.34 0.67 -3.06
C ILE A 129 -4.15 -0.18 -2.63
N ASN A 130 -4.19 -0.72 -1.42
CA ASN A 130 -3.13 -1.51 -0.86
C ASN A 130 -3.62 -2.89 -0.43
N LEU A 131 -2.79 -3.88 -0.64
CA LEU A 131 -2.98 -5.22 -0.14
C LEU A 131 -1.65 -5.72 0.45
N SER A 132 -1.69 -6.23 1.67
CA SER A 132 -0.55 -6.92 2.29
C SER A 132 -0.89 -8.39 2.43
N VAL A 133 -0.02 -9.25 1.94
CA VAL A 133 -0.19 -10.72 1.93
C VAL A 133 1.00 -11.35 2.62
N THR A 134 0.75 -12.17 3.62
CA THR A 134 1.78 -12.96 4.31
C THR A 134 1.15 -14.25 4.86
N TYR A 135 1.98 -15.16 5.34
CA TYR A 135 1.51 -16.34 6.06
C TYR A 135 0.97 -15.96 7.44
N GLU A 136 -0.09 -16.65 7.87
CA GLU A 136 -0.80 -16.39 9.13
C GLU A 136 0.15 -16.27 10.34
N ALA A 137 1.10 -17.18 10.46
CA ALA A 137 2.05 -17.19 11.58
C ALA A 137 2.92 -15.92 11.67
N PHE A 138 3.15 -15.26 10.56
CA PHE A 138 4.00 -14.05 10.48
C PHE A 138 3.21 -12.74 10.51
N ALA A 139 1.90 -12.78 10.32
CA ALA A 139 1.04 -11.59 10.31
C ALA A 139 1.13 -10.78 11.63
N VAL A 140 1.43 -11.44 12.76
CA VAL A 140 1.63 -10.78 14.05
C VAL A 140 2.73 -9.71 14.02
N LYS A 141 3.73 -9.86 13.16
CA LYS A 141 4.83 -8.88 13.01
C LYS A 141 4.37 -7.57 12.36
N MET A 142 3.21 -7.55 11.70
CA MET A 142 2.61 -6.35 11.12
C MET A 142 1.85 -5.50 12.16
N LEU A 143 1.52 -6.09 13.31
CA LEU A 143 0.65 -5.48 14.32
C LEU A 143 1.20 -4.15 14.85
N GLY A 144 2.52 -4.03 15.01
CA GLY A 144 3.18 -2.82 15.49
C GLY A 144 2.87 -1.61 14.60
N ALA A 145 3.09 -1.74 13.31
CA ALA A 145 2.84 -0.68 12.33
C ALA A 145 1.35 -0.35 12.21
N ILE A 146 0.49 -1.34 12.15
CA ILE A 146 -0.97 -1.15 12.10
C ILE A 146 -1.46 -0.40 13.34
N ARG A 147 -0.99 -0.80 14.52
CA ARG A 147 -1.35 -0.14 15.79
C ARG A 147 -0.92 1.32 15.81
N GLN A 148 0.28 1.64 15.31
CA GLN A 148 0.74 3.03 15.23
C GLN A 148 -0.15 3.88 14.33
N GLU A 149 -0.61 3.35 13.22
CA GLU A 149 -1.52 4.04 12.32
C GLU A 149 -2.88 4.31 13.00
N VAL A 150 -3.43 3.33 13.70
CA VAL A 150 -4.69 3.47 14.47
C VAL A 150 -4.55 4.52 15.58
N ILE A 151 -3.44 4.49 16.34
CA ILE A 151 -3.17 5.49 17.39
C ILE A 151 -3.03 6.89 16.79
N PHE A 152 -2.36 7.01 15.66
CA PHE A 152 -2.21 8.30 14.97
C PHE A 152 -3.56 8.87 14.53
N ALA A 153 -4.42 8.04 13.93
CA ALA A 153 -5.77 8.45 13.53
C ALA A 153 -6.62 8.86 14.75
N ALA A 154 -6.56 8.10 15.85
CA ALA A 154 -7.25 8.44 17.08
C ALA A 154 -6.78 9.79 17.67
N ASN A 155 -5.48 10.04 17.69
CA ASN A 155 -4.93 11.31 18.18
C ASN A 155 -5.33 12.49 17.28
N GLN A 156 -5.47 12.31 15.97
CA GLN A 156 -6.00 13.35 15.08
C GLN A 156 -7.45 13.70 15.43
N THR A 157 -8.27 12.70 15.69
CA THR A 157 -9.67 12.90 16.11
C THR A 157 -9.74 13.65 17.45
N ILE A 158 -8.92 13.28 18.45
CA ILE A 158 -8.83 13.96 19.74
C ILE A 158 -8.40 15.44 19.55
N ALA A 159 -7.55 15.71 18.57
CA ALA A 159 -7.11 17.06 18.22
C ALA A 159 -8.12 17.83 17.33
N ASN A 160 -9.35 17.35 17.18
CA ASN A 160 -10.38 17.89 16.29
C ASN A 160 -9.91 18.01 14.82
N LYS A 161 -9.10 17.07 14.36
CA LYS A 161 -8.68 16.96 12.97
C LYS A 161 -9.27 15.68 12.39
N GLU A 162 -9.85 15.80 11.21
CA GLU A 162 -10.27 14.59 10.49
C GLU A 162 -9.05 13.74 10.11
N PRO A 163 -9.02 12.46 10.49
CA PRO A 163 -8.01 11.56 9.96
C PRO A 163 -8.19 11.45 8.45
N ARG A 164 -7.10 11.57 7.70
CA ARG A 164 -7.13 11.51 6.23
C ARG A 164 -7.42 10.13 5.66
N TRP A 165 -7.48 9.13 6.50
CA TRP A 165 -7.83 7.75 6.20
C TRP A 165 -8.60 7.18 7.37
N LEU A 166 -9.68 6.53 7.05
CA LEU A 166 -10.68 6.14 8.04
C LEU A 166 -10.47 4.74 8.60
N SER A 167 -9.79 3.87 7.90
CA SER A 167 -9.56 2.51 8.38
C SER A 167 -8.37 1.82 7.71
N VAL A 168 -7.82 0.87 8.42
CA VAL A 168 -7.04 -0.24 7.89
C VAL A 168 -7.94 -1.45 8.03
N PRO A 169 -8.56 -1.95 6.96
CA PRO A 169 -9.45 -3.10 7.01
C PRO A 169 -8.70 -4.40 7.32
#